data_ad577b0b344da7562830e2cc77aab8f6
#
_entry.id   ad577b0b344da7562830e2cc77aab8f6
#
_cell.length_a   1.000
_cell.length_b   1.000
_cell.length_c   1.000
_cell.angle_alpha   90.00
_cell.angle_beta   90.00
_cell.angle_gamma   90.00
#
_symmetry.space_group_name_H-M   'P 1'
#
loop_
_entity.id
_entity.type
_entity.pdbx_description
1 polymer ?
#
loop_
_entity_poly.entity_id
_entity_poly.type
_entity_poly.pdbx_seq_one_letter_code
_entity_poly.pdbx_strand_id
1 'polypeptide(L)'
;MVKNQLENLVSEFPQLSIRKAASAVGVSPTFVYHIFHDDMHLKPYKFHLWHKLEDKDYEKRLNFAHWFLKLPESTHEHIICSDEAYFYLTLPVNNQNNRQWSKSQPYIGTENPLHDQKILVWCAISANRVFGPYYFEDSVNQHNYLEMLKKYFWTKVLRTAEYKKYYFQQDGARPHTALTVQTWLKDKFDDKFIDKDMWPPRSPDLNPCDFYLWGHLKSMVYNPLPKTLDDLKANIEREIKKISKNILELTFLNFKNRCELIISAEGGHIEMK
;
A
#
# COMPACT_ATOMS: atom_id res chain seq x y z
N MET A 1 26.65 -24.94 27.18
CA MET A 1 27.77 -24.41 26.38
C MET A 1 27.29 -23.93 25.00
N VAL A 2 26.72 -24.80 24.17
CA VAL A 2 26.25 -24.46 22.81
C VAL A 2 25.17 -23.38 22.80
N LYS A 3 24.17 -23.40 23.71
CA LYS A 3 23.10 -22.40 23.80
C LYS A 3 23.67 -20.99 24.01
N ASN A 4 24.58 -20.81 24.93
CA ASN A 4 25.22 -19.50 25.20
C ASN A 4 26.05 -19.00 23.99
N GLN A 5 26.68 -19.93 23.24
CA GLN A 5 27.37 -19.54 22.00
C GLN A 5 26.39 -19.06 20.94
N LEU A 6 25.23 -19.70 20.81
CA LEU A 6 24.17 -19.30 19.87
C LEU A 6 23.52 -17.97 20.29
N GLU A 7 23.31 -17.73 21.60
CA GLU A 7 22.82 -16.46 22.14
C GLU A 7 23.73 -15.30 21.77
N ASN A 8 25.04 -15.46 22.01
CA ASN A 8 26.04 -14.44 21.65
C ASN A 8 26.06 -14.21 20.14
N LEU A 9 26.03 -15.30 19.36
CA LEU A 9 26.09 -15.23 17.90
C LEU A 9 24.89 -14.48 17.31
N VAL A 10 23.68 -14.73 17.83
CA VAL A 10 22.46 -14.02 17.37
C VAL A 10 22.44 -12.57 17.84
N SER A 11 22.93 -12.28 19.05
CA SER A 11 23.06 -10.90 19.53
C SER A 11 24.00 -10.07 18.65
N GLU A 12 25.12 -10.65 18.22
CA GLU A 12 26.11 -9.98 17.38
C GLU A 12 25.66 -9.93 15.89
N PHE A 13 25.04 -11.03 15.42
CA PHE A 13 24.60 -11.16 14.02
C PHE A 13 23.12 -11.60 13.94
N PRO A 14 22.16 -10.70 14.22
CA PRO A 14 20.73 -11.08 14.26
C PRO A 14 20.15 -11.55 12.91
N GLN A 15 20.85 -11.29 11.79
CA GLN A 15 20.45 -11.75 10.45
C GLN A 15 21.04 -13.12 10.07
N LEU A 16 21.70 -13.80 11.01
CA LEU A 16 22.37 -15.06 10.75
C LEU A 16 21.34 -16.16 10.42
N SER A 17 21.54 -16.86 9.30
CA SER A 17 20.66 -17.99 8.98
C SER A 17 20.94 -19.18 9.90
N ILE A 18 19.92 -19.98 10.19
CA ILE A 18 20.04 -21.22 11.01
C ILE A 18 21.18 -22.10 10.51
N ARG A 19 21.36 -22.24 9.18
CA ARG A 19 22.45 -23.06 8.60
C ARG A 19 23.82 -22.48 8.92
N LYS A 20 24.00 -21.17 8.85
CA LYS A 20 25.25 -20.50 9.20
C LYS A 20 25.53 -20.59 10.71
N ALA A 21 24.51 -20.40 11.54
CA ALA A 21 24.62 -20.57 12.98
C ALA A 21 25.03 -22.01 13.35
N ALA A 22 24.40 -23.01 12.73
CA ALA A 22 24.71 -24.42 12.92
C ALA A 22 26.15 -24.75 12.53
N SER A 23 26.62 -24.23 11.40
CA SER A 23 28.01 -24.41 10.95
C SER A 23 29.01 -23.75 11.88
N ALA A 24 28.70 -22.58 12.44
CA ALA A 24 29.59 -21.83 13.34
C ALA A 24 29.82 -22.55 14.69
N VAL A 25 28.81 -23.27 15.19
CA VAL A 25 28.91 -23.98 16.49
C VAL A 25 29.05 -25.51 16.35
N GLY A 26 29.10 -26.02 15.12
CA GLY A 26 29.36 -27.44 14.84
C GLY A 26 28.21 -28.40 15.20
N VAL A 27 26.94 -27.93 15.05
CA VAL A 27 25.75 -28.75 15.35
C VAL A 27 24.80 -28.83 14.15
N SER A 28 23.73 -29.63 14.25
CA SER A 28 22.76 -29.74 13.16
C SER A 28 21.86 -28.47 13.07
N PRO A 29 21.41 -28.08 11.85
CA PRO A 29 20.47 -26.98 11.68
C PRO A 29 19.14 -27.19 12.43
N THR A 30 18.66 -28.41 12.52
CA THR A 30 17.44 -28.75 13.27
C THR A 30 17.62 -28.49 14.76
N PHE A 31 18.78 -28.82 15.34
CA PHE A 31 19.08 -28.52 16.72
C PHE A 31 19.09 -27.00 17.01
N VAL A 32 19.71 -26.20 16.12
CA VAL A 32 19.69 -24.73 16.22
C VAL A 32 18.28 -24.19 16.09
N TYR A 33 17.46 -24.73 15.17
CA TYR A 33 16.06 -24.34 15.04
C TYR A 33 15.29 -24.52 16.36
N HIS A 34 15.43 -25.67 17.01
CA HIS A 34 14.76 -25.91 18.29
C HIS A 34 15.26 -24.97 19.39
N ILE A 35 16.57 -24.71 19.48
CA ILE A 35 17.10 -23.75 20.45
C ILE A 35 16.52 -22.35 20.18
N PHE A 36 16.53 -21.87 18.94
CA PHE A 36 16.01 -20.54 18.62
C PHE A 36 14.51 -20.44 18.86
N HIS A 37 13.73 -21.44 18.42
CA HIS A 37 12.28 -21.40 18.48
C HIS A 37 11.74 -21.76 19.87
N ASP A 38 12.17 -22.89 20.43
CA ASP A 38 11.56 -23.47 21.62
C ASP A 38 12.20 -22.94 22.91
N ASP A 39 13.54 -22.78 22.95
CA ASP A 39 14.27 -22.39 24.15
C ASP A 39 14.45 -20.86 24.26
N MET A 40 14.68 -20.17 23.16
CA MET A 40 14.94 -18.72 23.12
C MET A 40 13.72 -17.92 22.66
N HIS A 41 12.66 -18.59 22.20
CA HIS A 41 11.41 -17.99 21.70
C HIS A 41 11.63 -16.95 20.60
N LEU A 42 12.67 -17.12 19.79
CA LEU A 42 12.98 -16.23 18.65
C LEU A 42 12.05 -16.53 17.47
N LYS A 43 11.63 -15.48 16.79
CA LYS A 43 10.85 -15.57 15.54
C LYS A 43 11.61 -14.91 14.40
N PRO A 44 11.64 -15.51 13.20
CA PRO A 44 12.28 -14.90 12.03
C PRO A 44 11.38 -13.81 11.45
N TYR A 45 11.61 -12.59 11.82
CA TYR A 45 10.91 -11.43 11.23
C TYR A 45 11.49 -11.06 9.88
N LYS A 46 10.62 -10.72 8.92
CA LYS A 46 11.04 -10.21 7.61
C LYS A 46 11.40 -8.73 7.74
N PHE A 47 12.44 -8.32 7.00
CA PHE A 47 12.71 -6.89 6.83
C PHE A 47 11.63 -6.24 6.00
N HIS A 48 11.11 -5.14 6.50
CA HIS A 48 10.23 -4.24 5.74
C HIS A 48 11.07 -3.13 5.14
N LEU A 49 10.82 -2.83 3.85
CA LEU A 49 11.41 -1.67 3.20
C LEU A 49 10.47 -0.49 3.36
N TRP A 50 10.96 0.54 4.05
CA TRP A 50 10.22 1.78 4.30
C TRP A 50 10.83 2.93 3.50
N HIS A 51 10.01 3.89 3.11
CA HIS A 51 10.52 5.19 2.67
C HIS A 51 11.19 5.89 3.84
N LYS A 52 12.45 6.32 3.67
CA LYS A 52 13.12 7.09 4.72
C LYS A 52 12.32 8.36 5.02
N LEU A 53 11.85 8.51 6.26
CA LEU A 53 11.23 9.75 6.74
C LEU A 53 12.32 10.79 7.00
N GLU A 54 12.00 12.05 6.69
CA GLU A 54 12.77 13.22 7.09
C GLU A 54 12.20 13.77 8.41
N ASP A 55 12.99 14.52 9.18
CA ASP A 55 12.58 15.03 10.49
C ASP A 55 11.24 15.79 10.46
N LYS A 56 11.01 16.58 9.39
CA LYS A 56 9.75 17.30 9.18
C LYS A 56 8.55 16.41 8.91
N ASP A 57 8.76 15.14 8.51
CA ASP A 57 7.65 14.23 8.20
C ASP A 57 7.01 13.70 9.46
N TYR A 58 7.80 13.47 10.51
CA TYR A 58 7.30 13.00 11.82
C TYR A 58 6.24 13.96 12.36
N GLU A 59 6.54 15.27 12.37
CA GLU A 59 5.61 16.29 12.83
C GLU A 59 4.36 16.35 11.94
N LYS A 60 4.52 16.34 10.61
CA LYS A 60 3.38 16.35 9.68
C LYS A 60 2.48 15.12 9.86
N ARG A 61 3.05 13.95 10.06
CA ARG A 61 2.30 12.71 10.29
C ARG A 61 1.52 12.78 11.61
N LEU A 62 2.13 13.28 12.68
CA LEU A 62 1.45 13.52 13.97
C LEU A 62 0.31 14.53 13.83
N ASN A 63 0.55 15.66 13.17
CA ASN A 63 -0.45 16.70 12.98
C ASN A 63 -1.65 16.19 12.18
N PHE A 64 -1.41 15.42 11.11
CA PHE A 64 -2.46 14.80 10.33
C PHE A 64 -3.26 13.78 11.16
N ALA A 65 -2.57 12.88 11.90
CA ALA A 65 -3.22 11.88 12.73
C ALA A 65 -4.10 12.53 13.84
N HIS A 66 -3.60 13.56 14.50
CA HIS A 66 -4.36 14.32 15.48
C HIS A 66 -5.56 15.04 14.86
N TRP A 67 -5.40 15.64 13.69
CA TRP A 67 -6.49 16.28 12.97
C TRP A 67 -7.57 15.25 12.61
N PHE A 68 -7.17 14.12 12.01
CA PHE A 68 -8.10 13.07 11.60
C PHE A 68 -8.92 12.54 12.79
N LEU A 69 -8.27 12.25 13.92
CA LEU A 69 -8.93 11.70 15.11
C LEU A 69 -9.84 12.71 15.84
N LYS A 70 -9.63 14.02 15.61
CA LYS A 70 -10.53 15.07 16.13
C LYS A 70 -11.80 15.24 15.30
N LEU A 71 -11.82 14.74 14.08
CA LEU A 71 -13.05 14.77 13.27
C LEU A 71 -14.13 13.90 13.91
N PRO A 72 -15.42 14.30 13.79
CA PRO A 72 -16.53 13.43 14.18
C PRO A 72 -16.45 12.08 13.44
N GLU A 73 -16.77 10.99 14.12
CA GLU A 73 -16.70 9.64 13.50
C GLU A 73 -17.54 9.53 12.23
N SER A 74 -18.69 10.18 12.18
CA SER A 74 -19.52 10.28 10.97
C SER A 74 -18.83 10.97 9.78
N THR A 75 -17.75 11.71 10.01
CA THR A 75 -16.95 12.35 8.96
C THR A 75 -15.96 11.38 8.34
N HIS A 76 -15.45 10.41 9.10
CA HIS A 76 -14.44 9.47 8.60
C HIS A 76 -14.94 8.67 7.38
N GLU A 77 -16.23 8.34 7.34
CA GLU A 77 -16.84 7.64 6.19
C GLU A 77 -16.92 8.50 4.90
N HIS A 78 -16.81 9.82 5.06
CA HIS A 78 -16.87 10.79 3.97
C HIS A 78 -15.50 11.25 3.48
N ILE A 79 -14.41 10.67 3.95
CA ILE A 79 -13.08 10.96 3.42
C ILE A 79 -12.85 10.11 2.18
N ILE A 80 -12.52 10.76 1.06
CA ILE A 80 -12.14 10.12 -0.19
C ILE A 80 -10.62 10.19 -0.29
N CYS A 81 -9.95 9.03 -0.32
CA CYS A 81 -8.52 8.92 -0.54
C CYS A 81 -8.26 8.40 -1.96
N SER A 82 -7.42 9.09 -2.69
CA SER A 82 -7.10 8.75 -4.10
C SER A 82 -5.62 8.40 -4.28
N ASP A 83 -5.35 7.60 -5.31
CA ASP A 83 -4.01 7.22 -5.69
C ASP A 83 -3.96 6.59 -7.09
N GLU A 84 -2.75 6.36 -7.63
CA GLU A 84 -2.47 5.68 -8.87
C GLU A 84 -1.56 4.47 -8.67
N ALA A 85 -1.84 3.39 -9.41
CA ALA A 85 -0.96 2.23 -9.44
C ALA A 85 -0.76 1.66 -10.84
N TYR A 86 0.46 1.22 -11.12
CA TYR A 86 0.74 0.43 -12.31
C TYR A 86 0.34 -1.04 -12.12
N PHE A 87 -0.34 -1.55 -13.15
CA PHE A 87 -0.61 -2.97 -13.32
C PHE A 87 0.11 -3.44 -14.59
N TYR A 88 0.96 -4.42 -14.44
CA TYR A 88 1.71 -5.02 -15.53
C TYR A 88 0.94 -6.20 -16.11
N LEU A 89 1.05 -6.46 -17.41
CA LEU A 89 0.38 -7.58 -18.05
C LEU A 89 0.96 -8.91 -17.57
N THR A 90 2.29 -8.94 -17.37
CA THR A 90 2.97 -10.11 -16.84
C THR A 90 2.91 -10.09 -15.32
N LEU A 91 2.46 -11.19 -14.73
CA LEU A 91 2.46 -11.37 -13.28
C LEU A 91 3.90 -11.34 -12.77
N PRO A 92 4.25 -10.42 -11.84
CA PRO A 92 5.56 -10.45 -11.21
C PRO A 92 5.78 -11.79 -10.51
N VAL A 93 6.72 -12.59 -11.00
CA VAL A 93 7.03 -13.89 -10.39
C VAL A 93 7.68 -13.65 -9.03
N ASN A 94 6.98 -14.02 -7.96
CA ASN A 94 7.58 -14.06 -6.63
C ASN A 94 8.54 -15.26 -6.54
N ASN A 95 9.81 -15.03 -6.87
CA ASN A 95 10.85 -16.05 -6.88
C ASN A 95 11.07 -16.75 -5.52
N GLN A 96 10.62 -16.14 -4.42
CA GLN A 96 10.74 -16.74 -3.08
C GLN A 96 9.75 -17.88 -2.86
N ASN A 97 8.57 -17.82 -3.48
CA ASN A 97 7.51 -18.82 -3.28
C ASN A 97 7.34 -19.77 -4.47
N ASN A 98 7.91 -19.46 -5.65
CA ASN A 98 7.87 -20.35 -6.81
C ASN A 98 9.08 -21.28 -6.79
N ARG A 99 8.87 -22.52 -6.28
CA ARG A 99 9.88 -23.57 -6.20
C ARG A 99 9.36 -24.84 -6.84
N GLN A 100 10.20 -25.48 -7.65
CA GLN A 100 9.91 -26.79 -8.25
C GLN A 100 10.81 -27.85 -7.62
N TRP A 101 10.19 -28.94 -7.18
CA TRP A 101 10.92 -30.12 -6.73
C TRP A 101 11.40 -30.93 -7.93
N SER A 102 12.70 -31.22 -8.02
CA SER A 102 13.30 -31.99 -9.08
C SER A 102 14.53 -32.74 -8.58
N LYS A 103 14.87 -33.88 -9.20
CA LYS A 103 16.07 -34.65 -8.88
C LYS A 103 17.36 -33.95 -9.35
N SER A 104 17.29 -33.19 -10.42
CA SER A 104 18.38 -32.35 -10.94
C SER A 104 17.89 -30.90 -11.07
N GLN A 105 18.82 -29.94 -11.14
CA GLN A 105 18.42 -28.53 -11.30
C GLN A 105 17.70 -28.35 -12.65
N PRO A 106 16.38 -28.12 -12.66
CA PRO A 106 15.66 -27.89 -13.90
C PRO A 106 16.00 -26.51 -14.43
N TYR A 107 16.16 -26.38 -15.75
CA TYR A 107 16.23 -25.08 -16.41
C TYR A 107 14.81 -24.48 -16.46
N ILE A 108 14.45 -23.77 -15.38
CA ILE A 108 13.15 -23.11 -15.25
C ILE A 108 13.39 -21.62 -15.27
N GLY A 109 12.91 -20.97 -16.31
CA GLY A 109 12.89 -19.52 -16.43
C GLY A 109 11.50 -19.05 -16.83
N THR A 110 11.03 -17.95 -16.28
CA THR A 110 9.91 -17.21 -16.83
C THR A 110 10.53 -16.08 -17.66
N GLU A 111 10.26 -16.08 -18.97
CA GLU A 111 10.68 -14.97 -19.82
C GLU A 111 9.81 -13.76 -19.48
N ASN A 112 10.42 -12.76 -18.87
CA ASN A 112 9.78 -11.46 -18.69
C ASN A 112 10.20 -10.55 -19.84
N PRO A 113 9.26 -9.94 -20.58
CA PRO A 113 9.58 -8.95 -21.59
C PRO A 113 10.40 -7.80 -20.97
N LEU A 114 11.44 -7.34 -21.69
CA LEU A 114 12.28 -6.22 -21.23
C LEU A 114 11.44 -4.94 -21.01
N HIS A 115 10.38 -4.79 -21.80
CA HIS A 115 9.38 -3.72 -21.69
C HIS A 115 7.99 -4.36 -21.54
N ASP A 116 7.61 -4.69 -20.30
CA ASP A 116 6.30 -5.25 -20.03
C ASP A 116 5.20 -4.22 -20.28
N GLN A 117 4.12 -4.67 -20.92
CA GLN A 117 2.94 -3.84 -21.11
C GLN A 117 2.30 -3.56 -19.74
N LYS A 118 1.90 -2.33 -19.53
CA LYS A 118 1.32 -1.89 -18.25
C LYS A 118 0.22 -0.87 -18.47
N ILE A 119 -0.68 -0.80 -17.52
CA ILE A 119 -1.71 0.23 -17.43
C ILE A 119 -1.51 1.01 -16.15
N LEU A 120 -1.70 2.33 -16.21
CA LEU A 120 -1.77 3.17 -15.03
C LEU A 120 -3.23 3.37 -14.66
N VAL A 121 -3.57 2.94 -13.45
CA VAL A 121 -4.95 2.94 -12.94
C VAL A 121 -5.04 3.95 -11.81
N TRP A 122 -5.98 4.89 -11.92
CA TRP A 122 -6.37 5.74 -10.82
C TRP A 122 -7.65 5.20 -10.18
N CYS A 123 -7.69 5.23 -8.86
CA CYS A 123 -8.88 4.99 -8.07
C CYS A 123 -8.94 5.96 -6.89
N ALA A 124 -10.15 6.18 -6.39
CA ALA A 124 -10.35 6.77 -5.08
C ALA A 124 -11.37 5.93 -4.30
N ILE A 125 -11.19 5.85 -2.99
CA ILE A 125 -12.09 5.08 -2.12
C ILE A 125 -12.54 5.91 -0.92
N SER A 126 -13.76 5.69 -0.50
CA SER A 126 -14.31 6.11 0.79
C SER A 126 -14.87 4.88 1.52
N ALA A 127 -15.30 5.02 2.75
CA ALA A 127 -15.96 3.92 3.47
C ALA A 127 -17.23 3.43 2.77
N ASN A 128 -17.80 4.21 1.85
CA ASN A 128 -19.07 3.90 1.22
C ASN A 128 -18.94 3.37 -0.21
N ARG A 129 -17.85 3.67 -0.92
CA ARG A 129 -17.71 3.29 -2.34
C ARG A 129 -16.31 3.45 -2.90
N VAL A 130 -16.11 2.84 -4.05
CA VAL A 130 -14.95 3.05 -4.92
C VAL A 130 -15.35 4.00 -6.07
N PHE A 131 -14.51 5.01 -6.31
CA PHE A 131 -14.55 5.88 -7.48
C PHE A 131 -13.42 5.45 -8.42
N GLY A 132 -13.75 4.87 -9.55
CA GLY A 132 -12.76 4.28 -10.45
C GLY A 132 -13.32 3.04 -11.12
N PRO A 133 -12.47 2.27 -11.81
CA PRO A 133 -11.13 2.67 -12.23
C PRO A 133 -11.17 3.74 -13.33
N TYR A 134 -10.16 4.58 -13.37
CA TYR A 134 -9.84 5.41 -14.53
C TYR A 134 -8.46 4.98 -15.06
N TYR A 135 -8.33 4.87 -16.38
CA TYR A 135 -7.10 4.42 -17.03
C TYR A 135 -6.44 5.60 -17.72
N PHE A 136 -5.19 5.88 -17.34
CA PHE A 136 -4.39 6.83 -18.08
C PHE A 136 -3.69 6.11 -19.24
N GLU A 137 -3.79 6.67 -20.44
CA GLU A 137 -3.10 6.16 -21.63
C GLU A 137 -1.61 6.51 -21.60
N ASP A 138 -1.29 7.70 -21.06
CA ASP A 138 0.06 8.24 -20.94
C ASP A 138 0.44 8.47 -19.48
N SER A 139 1.68 8.96 -19.29
CA SER A 139 2.16 9.43 -17.99
C SER A 139 1.25 10.54 -17.45
N VAL A 140 0.97 10.49 -16.13
CA VAL A 140 0.17 11.52 -15.47
C VAL A 140 0.91 12.84 -15.45
N ASN A 141 0.22 13.88 -15.90
CA ASN A 141 0.65 15.26 -15.85
C ASN A 141 -0.50 16.14 -15.36
N GLN A 142 -0.24 17.40 -15.05
CA GLN A 142 -1.24 18.31 -14.50
C GLN A 142 -2.50 18.47 -15.38
N HIS A 143 -2.36 18.35 -16.70
CA HIS A 143 -3.47 18.58 -17.64
C HIS A 143 -4.40 17.38 -17.70
N ASN A 144 -3.87 16.18 -17.95
CA ASN A 144 -4.68 14.96 -18.02
C ASN A 144 -5.24 14.57 -16.64
N TYR A 145 -4.50 14.86 -15.55
CA TYR A 145 -4.99 14.67 -14.19
C TYR A 145 -6.19 15.60 -13.88
N LEU A 146 -6.06 16.89 -14.17
CA LEU A 146 -7.16 17.84 -13.98
C LEU A 146 -8.38 17.52 -14.86
N GLU A 147 -8.15 17.04 -16.06
CA GLU A 147 -9.22 16.60 -16.95
C GLU A 147 -9.97 15.39 -16.37
N MET A 148 -9.24 14.39 -15.90
CA MET A 148 -9.80 13.22 -15.20
C MET A 148 -10.63 13.66 -13.98
N LEU A 149 -10.09 14.56 -13.14
CA LEU A 149 -10.81 15.07 -11.98
C LEU A 149 -12.12 15.75 -12.38
N LYS A 150 -12.11 16.60 -13.42
CA LYS A 150 -13.29 17.35 -13.88
C LYS A 150 -14.33 16.47 -14.56
N LYS A 151 -13.90 15.67 -15.54
CA LYS A 151 -14.82 14.97 -16.44
C LYS A 151 -15.26 13.62 -15.90
N TYR A 152 -14.41 12.95 -15.10
CA TYR A 152 -14.68 11.61 -14.60
C TYR A 152 -15.01 11.60 -13.11
N PHE A 153 -14.07 12.02 -12.26
CA PHE A 153 -14.23 11.91 -10.81
C PHE A 153 -15.37 12.78 -10.28
N TRP A 154 -15.34 14.09 -10.58
CA TRP A 154 -16.34 15.04 -10.07
C TRP A 154 -17.76 14.69 -10.50
N THR A 155 -17.95 14.21 -11.71
CA THR A 155 -19.26 13.76 -12.18
C THR A 155 -19.81 12.60 -11.38
N LYS A 156 -18.94 11.71 -10.86
CA LYS A 156 -19.32 10.60 -9.99
C LYS A 156 -19.60 11.07 -8.56
N VAL A 157 -18.83 12.03 -8.05
CA VAL A 157 -19.06 12.65 -6.73
C VAL A 157 -20.42 13.33 -6.69
N LEU A 158 -20.74 14.17 -7.70
CA LEU A 158 -22.03 14.87 -7.80
C LEU A 158 -23.26 13.96 -7.84
N ARG A 159 -23.12 12.71 -8.29
CA ARG A 159 -24.20 11.72 -8.28
C ARG A 159 -24.47 11.13 -6.90
N THR A 160 -23.68 11.46 -5.89
CA THR A 160 -23.92 11.02 -4.52
C THR A 160 -24.82 12.01 -3.81
N ALA A 161 -25.77 11.52 -3.01
CA ALA A 161 -26.65 12.40 -2.22
C ALA A 161 -25.89 13.27 -1.22
N GLU A 162 -24.71 12.83 -0.82
CA GLU A 162 -23.89 13.42 0.24
C GLU A 162 -22.64 14.14 -0.28
N TYR A 163 -22.61 14.52 -1.58
CA TYR A 163 -21.43 15.10 -2.22
C TYR A 163 -20.80 16.27 -1.46
N LYS A 164 -21.60 17.08 -0.76
CA LYS A 164 -21.14 18.20 0.06
C LYS A 164 -20.42 17.81 1.35
N LYS A 165 -20.56 16.56 1.79
CA LYS A 165 -19.92 16.06 3.02
C LYS A 165 -18.51 15.54 2.77
N TYR A 166 -18.15 15.21 1.52
CA TYR A 166 -16.88 14.56 1.22
C TYR A 166 -15.67 15.47 1.43
N TYR A 167 -14.68 14.91 2.10
CA TYR A 167 -13.30 15.36 2.08
C TYR A 167 -12.57 14.68 0.93
N PHE A 168 -11.58 15.32 0.36
CA PHE A 168 -10.76 14.73 -0.71
C PHE A 168 -9.28 14.80 -0.37
N GLN A 169 -8.61 13.66 -0.44
CA GLN A 169 -7.19 13.50 -0.22
C GLN A 169 -6.53 12.95 -1.49
N GLN A 170 -5.38 13.51 -1.79
CA GLN A 170 -4.43 13.01 -2.78
C GLN A 170 -3.00 13.15 -2.24
N ASP A 171 -2.04 12.43 -2.83
CA ASP A 171 -0.65 12.55 -2.44
C ASP A 171 0.02 13.85 -2.94
N GLY A 172 1.32 14.01 -2.61
CA GLY A 172 2.14 15.17 -2.97
C GLY A 172 2.84 15.07 -4.33
N ALA A 173 2.40 14.21 -5.25
CA ALA A 173 3.01 14.09 -6.57
C ALA A 173 2.95 15.40 -7.37
N ARG A 174 3.94 15.64 -8.23
CA ARG A 174 4.03 16.91 -8.99
C ARG A 174 2.77 17.27 -9.78
N PRO A 175 2.09 16.36 -10.50
CA PRO A 175 0.82 16.66 -11.16
C PRO A 175 -0.25 17.14 -10.19
N HIS A 176 -0.31 16.56 -8.99
CA HIS A 176 -1.32 16.83 -7.97
C HIS A 176 -1.11 18.18 -7.27
N THR A 177 0.14 18.58 -7.11
CA THR A 177 0.51 19.84 -6.45
C THR A 177 0.56 21.03 -7.38
N ALA A 178 0.30 20.84 -8.69
CA ALA A 178 0.21 21.93 -9.64
C ALA A 178 -0.88 22.94 -9.25
N LEU A 179 -0.59 24.23 -9.39
CA LEU A 179 -1.49 25.31 -8.96
C LEU A 179 -2.91 25.19 -9.55
N THR A 180 -3.01 24.82 -10.82
CA THR A 180 -4.30 24.64 -11.51
C THR A 180 -5.16 23.54 -10.88
N VAL A 181 -4.54 22.44 -10.46
CA VAL A 181 -5.19 21.31 -9.78
C VAL A 181 -5.60 21.71 -8.37
N GLN A 182 -4.68 22.32 -7.61
CA GLN A 182 -4.95 22.77 -6.24
C GLN A 182 -6.08 23.81 -6.19
N THR A 183 -6.06 24.80 -7.08
CA THR A 183 -7.10 25.82 -7.16
C THR A 183 -8.46 25.20 -7.46
N TRP A 184 -8.52 24.28 -8.42
CA TRP A 184 -9.77 23.61 -8.76
C TRP A 184 -10.31 22.74 -7.62
N LEU A 185 -9.45 21.99 -6.93
CA LEU A 185 -9.86 21.17 -5.79
C LEU A 185 -10.35 22.04 -4.62
N LYS A 186 -9.68 23.15 -4.32
CA LYS A 186 -10.13 24.12 -3.32
C LYS A 186 -11.50 24.72 -3.68
N ASP A 187 -11.75 25.04 -4.96
CA ASP A 187 -13.07 25.52 -5.41
C ASP A 187 -14.17 24.46 -5.21
N LYS A 188 -13.86 23.15 -5.31
CA LYS A 188 -14.86 22.08 -5.23
C LYS A 188 -15.08 21.53 -3.83
N PHE A 189 -14.04 21.47 -3.01
CA PHE A 189 -14.08 20.86 -1.68
C PHE A 189 -13.92 21.88 -0.53
N ASP A 190 -13.49 23.11 -0.84
CA ASP A 190 -13.30 24.18 0.15
C ASP A 190 -12.40 23.74 1.32
N ASP A 191 -12.86 23.87 2.56
CA ASP A 191 -12.19 23.42 3.80
C ASP A 191 -12.04 21.90 3.92
N LYS A 192 -12.71 21.12 3.05
CA LYS A 192 -12.66 19.67 2.97
C LYS A 192 -11.61 19.14 2.01
N PHE A 193 -10.85 20.02 1.37
CA PHE A 193 -9.69 19.59 0.59
C PHE A 193 -8.47 19.40 1.50
N ILE A 194 -8.04 18.14 1.65
CA ILE A 194 -6.81 17.77 2.37
C ILE A 194 -5.65 18.05 1.43
N ASP A 195 -5.11 19.26 1.53
CA ASP A 195 -4.09 19.74 0.61
C ASP A 195 -2.68 19.21 0.93
N LYS A 196 -1.71 19.58 0.08
CA LYS A 196 -0.30 19.15 0.19
C LYS A 196 0.39 19.63 1.49
N ASP A 197 -0.15 20.65 2.17
CA ASP A 197 0.44 21.14 3.40
C ASP A 197 -0.09 20.37 4.62
N MET A 198 -1.31 19.84 4.51
CA MET A 198 -1.93 18.99 5.51
C MET A 198 -1.56 17.51 5.33
N TRP A 199 -1.52 16.99 4.10
CA TRP A 199 -1.18 15.59 3.84
C TRP A 199 0.31 15.32 4.09
N PRO A 200 0.66 14.35 4.97
CA PRO A 200 2.07 14.05 5.25
C PRO A 200 2.71 13.32 4.05
N PRO A 201 3.88 13.76 3.59
CA PRO A 201 4.61 13.06 2.54
C PRO A 201 5.11 11.70 3.04
N ARG A 202 5.43 10.80 2.08
CA ARG A 202 6.00 9.46 2.37
C ARG A 202 5.16 8.62 3.34
N SER A 203 3.83 8.73 3.23
CA SER A 203 2.89 8.09 4.16
C SER A 203 1.89 7.15 3.46
N PRO A 204 2.37 6.12 2.71
CA PRO A 204 1.49 5.12 2.10
C PRO A 204 0.75 4.31 3.16
N ASP A 205 1.31 4.21 4.37
CA ASP A 205 0.68 3.57 5.52
C ASP A 205 -0.57 4.30 6.03
N LEU A 206 -0.80 5.55 5.62
CA LEU A 206 -2.00 6.33 5.91
C LEU A 206 -2.96 6.39 4.71
N ASN A 207 -2.58 5.93 3.51
CA ASN A 207 -3.46 5.95 2.36
C ASN A 207 -4.17 4.60 2.16
N PRO A 208 -5.50 4.52 2.30
CA PRO A 208 -6.27 3.30 2.08
C PRO A 208 -6.10 2.67 0.69
N CYS A 209 -5.76 3.45 -0.33
CA CYS A 209 -5.41 2.90 -1.64
C CYS A 209 -4.13 2.06 -1.57
N ASP A 210 -3.09 2.54 -0.87
CA ASP A 210 -1.81 1.86 -0.72
C ASP A 210 -1.90 0.64 0.19
N PHE A 211 -2.40 0.83 1.43
CA PHE A 211 -2.35 -0.25 2.41
C PHE A 211 -3.42 -1.34 2.21
N TYR A 212 -4.46 -1.08 1.39
CA TYR A 212 -5.52 -2.04 1.11
C TYR A 212 -5.75 -2.26 -0.38
N LEU A 213 -6.20 -1.21 -1.12
CA LEU A 213 -6.80 -1.38 -2.45
C LEU A 213 -5.86 -2.03 -3.45
N TRP A 214 -4.64 -1.50 -3.57
CA TRP A 214 -3.68 -1.98 -4.57
C TRP A 214 -3.19 -3.39 -4.28
N GLY A 215 -2.94 -3.71 -3.01
CA GLY A 215 -2.57 -5.07 -2.59
C GLY A 215 -3.67 -6.07 -2.90
N HIS A 216 -4.92 -5.74 -2.55
CA HIS A 216 -6.08 -6.56 -2.84
C HIS A 216 -6.25 -6.79 -4.35
N LEU A 217 -6.29 -5.72 -5.15
CA LEU A 217 -6.46 -5.86 -6.60
C LEU A 217 -5.32 -6.67 -7.24
N LYS A 218 -4.05 -6.37 -6.91
CA LYS A 218 -2.89 -7.10 -7.45
C LYS A 218 -2.90 -8.59 -7.10
N SER A 219 -3.52 -8.99 -6.00
CA SER A 219 -3.66 -10.40 -5.64
C SER A 219 -4.76 -11.13 -6.42
N MET A 220 -5.75 -10.40 -6.97
CA MET A 220 -6.96 -10.99 -7.56
C MET A 220 -7.04 -10.86 -9.09
N VAL A 221 -6.51 -9.80 -9.68
CA VAL A 221 -6.71 -9.46 -11.10
C VAL A 221 -6.01 -10.42 -12.06
N TYR A 222 -5.09 -11.24 -11.57
CA TYR A 222 -4.38 -12.24 -12.37
C TYR A 222 -5.06 -13.62 -12.36
N ASN A 223 -6.28 -13.70 -11.86
CA ASN A 223 -7.08 -14.94 -11.91
C ASN A 223 -8.47 -14.65 -12.53
N PRO A 224 -8.73 -15.08 -13.77
CA PRO A 224 -7.82 -15.76 -14.71
C PRO A 224 -6.70 -14.85 -15.19
N LEU A 225 -5.55 -15.45 -15.60
CA LEU A 225 -4.40 -14.71 -16.10
C LEU A 225 -4.79 -13.92 -17.36
N PRO A 226 -4.62 -12.59 -17.39
CA PRO A 226 -4.94 -11.77 -18.55
C PRO A 226 -3.92 -12.02 -19.67
N LYS A 227 -4.39 -12.05 -20.91
CA LYS A 227 -3.55 -12.21 -22.12
C LYS A 227 -3.31 -10.88 -22.82
N THR A 228 -4.19 -9.92 -22.60
CA THR A 228 -4.16 -8.59 -23.22
C THR A 228 -4.38 -7.50 -22.16
N LEU A 229 -4.04 -6.25 -22.46
CA LEU A 229 -4.35 -5.13 -21.59
C LEU A 229 -5.86 -4.97 -21.37
N ASP A 230 -6.69 -5.32 -22.36
CA ASP A 230 -8.15 -5.25 -22.22
C ASP A 230 -8.67 -6.34 -21.28
N ASP A 231 -8.10 -7.56 -21.32
CA ASP A 231 -8.40 -8.59 -20.31
C ASP A 231 -8.03 -8.10 -18.91
N LEU A 232 -6.87 -7.45 -18.77
CA LEU A 232 -6.41 -6.91 -17.49
C LEU A 232 -7.35 -5.81 -16.98
N LYS A 233 -7.79 -4.89 -17.86
CA LYS A 233 -8.80 -3.87 -17.51
C LYS A 233 -10.10 -4.52 -17.05
N ALA A 234 -10.61 -5.51 -17.82
CA ALA A 234 -11.83 -6.23 -17.47
C ALA A 234 -11.71 -6.94 -16.11
N ASN A 235 -10.56 -7.56 -15.83
CA ASN A 235 -10.28 -8.17 -14.51
C ASN A 235 -10.28 -7.13 -13.39
N ILE A 236 -9.64 -5.97 -13.59
CA ILE A 236 -9.61 -4.88 -12.61
C ILE A 236 -11.03 -4.39 -12.31
N GLU A 237 -11.83 -4.13 -13.34
CA GLU A 237 -13.22 -3.69 -13.18
C GLU A 237 -14.07 -4.73 -12.44
N ARG A 238 -13.89 -6.01 -12.78
CA ARG A 238 -14.57 -7.12 -12.12
C ARG A 238 -14.25 -7.17 -10.62
N GLU A 239 -12.97 -7.08 -10.27
CA GLU A 239 -12.57 -7.18 -8.86
C GLU A 239 -12.96 -5.93 -8.06
N ILE A 240 -12.90 -4.73 -8.63
CA ILE A 240 -13.42 -3.52 -7.99
C ILE A 240 -14.91 -3.64 -7.67
N LYS A 241 -15.72 -4.18 -8.61
CA LYS A 241 -17.17 -4.38 -8.39
C LYS A 241 -17.49 -5.36 -7.25
N LYS A 242 -16.56 -6.24 -6.89
CA LYS A 242 -16.71 -7.21 -5.80
C LYS A 242 -16.41 -6.60 -4.42
N ILE A 243 -15.76 -5.45 -4.36
CA ILE A 243 -15.44 -4.81 -3.09
C ILE A 243 -16.75 -4.34 -2.44
N SER A 244 -17.12 -5.00 -1.37
CA SER A 244 -18.35 -4.67 -0.64
C SER A 244 -18.18 -3.45 0.25
N LYS A 245 -19.30 -2.79 0.56
CA LYS A 245 -19.31 -1.66 1.50
C LYS A 245 -18.73 -2.04 2.87
N ASN A 246 -19.04 -3.21 3.39
CA ASN A 246 -18.51 -3.69 4.66
C ASN A 246 -16.96 -3.76 4.67
N ILE A 247 -16.34 -4.17 3.57
CA ILE A 247 -14.88 -4.19 3.46
C ILE A 247 -14.31 -2.76 3.45
N LEU A 248 -14.96 -1.83 2.78
CA LEU A 248 -14.55 -0.42 2.78
C LEU A 248 -14.68 0.19 4.18
N GLU A 249 -15.79 -0.06 4.89
CA GLU A 249 -15.99 0.38 6.27
C GLU A 249 -14.89 -0.14 7.21
N LEU A 250 -14.53 -1.43 7.10
CA LEU A 250 -13.41 -2.02 7.85
C LEU A 250 -12.06 -1.40 7.48
N THR A 251 -11.87 -1.05 6.21
CA THR A 251 -10.66 -0.37 5.74
C THR A 251 -10.52 1.02 6.37
N PHE A 252 -11.60 1.77 6.46
CA PHE A 252 -11.59 3.10 7.08
C PHE A 252 -11.54 3.04 8.62
N LEU A 253 -12.09 2.00 9.24
CA LEU A 253 -11.84 1.71 10.65
C LEU A 253 -10.34 1.42 10.89
N ASN A 254 -9.71 0.65 10.02
CA ASN A 254 -8.27 0.43 10.07
C ASN A 254 -7.47 1.72 9.82
N PHE A 255 -7.93 2.64 8.98
CA PHE A 255 -7.32 3.94 8.81
C PHE A 255 -7.29 4.73 10.14
N LYS A 256 -8.40 4.72 10.90
CA LYS A 256 -8.46 5.30 12.25
C LYS A 256 -7.41 4.66 13.17
N ASN A 257 -7.36 3.33 13.24
CA ASN A 257 -6.39 2.62 14.06
C ASN A 257 -4.94 2.95 13.67
N ARG A 258 -4.67 3.12 12.37
CA ARG A 258 -3.36 3.56 11.87
C ARG A 258 -2.99 4.95 12.34
N CYS A 259 -3.94 5.89 12.38
CA CYS A 259 -3.69 7.21 12.95
C CYS A 259 -3.35 7.14 14.45
N GLU A 260 -4.01 6.27 15.22
CA GLU A 260 -3.68 6.03 16.63
C GLU A 260 -2.28 5.44 16.79
N LEU A 261 -1.90 4.50 15.92
CA LEU A 261 -0.55 3.91 15.91
C LEU A 261 0.53 4.94 15.54
N ILE A 262 0.26 5.85 14.60
CA ILE A 262 1.17 6.96 14.25
C ILE A 262 1.45 7.84 15.48
N ILE A 263 0.43 8.14 16.29
CA ILE A 263 0.63 8.91 17.51
C ILE A 263 1.48 8.12 18.51
N SER A 264 1.20 6.83 18.69
CA SER A 264 1.97 5.96 19.58
C SER A 264 3.42 5.76 19.12
N ALA A 265 3.68 5.89 17.81
CA ALA A 265 5.01 5.81 17.21
C ALA A 265 5.68 7.18 17.03
N GLU A 266 5.15 8.24 17.66
CA GLU A 266 5.66 9.62 17.57
C GLU A 266 5.90 10.09 16.13
N GLY A 267 4.97 9.76 15.22
CA GLY A 267 5.04 10.08 13.80
C GLY A 267 5.86 9.09 12.97
N GLY A 268 6.50 8.12 13.59
CA GLY A 268 7.29 7.08 12.91
C GLY A 268 6.47 6.12 12.06
N HIS A 269 7.16 5.18 11.41
CA HIS A 269 6.51 4.09 10.69
C HIS A 269 5.72 3.19 11.63
N ILE A 270 4.58 2.69 11.16
CA ILE A 270 3.74 1.77 11.92
C ILE A 270 3.88 0.36 11.35
N GLU A 271 4.13 -0.61 12.23
CA GLU A 271 4.05 -2.03 11.88
C GLU A 271 2.61 -2.50 12.08
N MET A 272 2.07 -3.11 11.04
CA MET A 272 0.77 -3.80 11.14
C MET A 272 1.07 -5.27 11.47
N LYS A 273 0.73 -5.68 12.68
CA LYS A 273 0.81 -7.07 13.13
C LYS A 273 -0.32 -7.90 12.53
#